data_6daf8d267aa3dc331ef3429f1bc6141b
#
_entry.id   6daf8d267aa3dc331ef3429f1bc6141b
#
_cell.length_a   1.000
_cell.length_b   1.000
_cell.length_c   1.000
_cell.angle_alpha   90.00
_cell.angle_beta   90.00
_cell.angle_gamma   90.00
#
_symmetry.space_group_name_H-M   'P 1'
#
loop_
_entity.id
_entity.type
_entity.pdbx_description
1 polymer ?
#
loop_
_entity_poly.entity_id
_entity_poly.type
_entity_poly.pdbx_seq_one_letter_code
_entity_poly.pdbx_strand_id
1 'polypeptide(L)'
;MAQEVLALLDLNGSERILDVGCGDGKITAEIASRAPRGSVVGVDPSRDMIRFAQSHYDSSARPNLRFQVADARSLPFQNEFDLVVSFNALHWVPEQEAALSSIHSALISGGKAQLRLVPAGTRKSLEKIVEETRRTSRWSAYFQDFHDPYPRLTSEEYAAMAECNGFRVLRVSTKDHAWDFSSRAAFSAFCAVGCVAWTNRLPEAERADFINDVLDRYQLVAADCSGQENTFRFYQMDISLLAT
;
A
#
# COMPACT_ATOMS: atom_id res chain seq x y z
N MET A 1 4.19 -11.02 -8.23
CA MET A 1 4.14 -10.00 -7.15
C MET A 1 4.92 -10.44 -5.91
N ALA A 2 4.58 -11.53 -5.19
CA ALA A 2 5.36 -11.93 -4.00
C ALA A 2 6.86 -12.13 -4.29
N GLN A 3 7.23 -12.87 -5.33
CA GLN A 3 8.64 -13.08 -5.70
C GLN A 3 9.40 -11.80 -6.05
N GLU A 4 8.72 -10.80 -6.63
CA GLU A 4 9.34 -9.52 -6.97
C GLU A 4 9.71 -8.71 -5.71
N VAL A 5 8.80 -8.64 -4.72
CA VAL A 5 9.09 -7.93 -3.48
C VAL A 5 10.15 -8.64 -2.65
N LEU A 6 10.14 -9.97 -2.65
CA LEU A 6 11.16 -10.77 -1.98
C LEU A 6 12.54 -10.67 -2.64
N ALA A 7 12.60 -10.36 -3.93
CA ALA A 7 13.86 -10.10 -4.64
C ALA A 7 14.48 -8.73 -4.29
N LEU A 8 13.72 -7.83 -3.66
CA LEU A 8 14.23 -6.56 -3.16
C LEU A 8 14.97 -6.70 -1.81
N LEU A 9 14.78 -7.84 -1.13
CA LEU A 9 15.32 -8.09 0.20
C LEU A 9 16.62 -8.88 0.11
N ASP A 10 17.68 -8.29 0.65
CA ASP A 10 18.97 -8.95 0.84
C ASP A 10 19.05 -9.42 2.31
N LEU A 11 18.60 -10.66 2.54
CA LEU A 11 18.51 -11.26 3.87
C LEU A 11 19.64 -12.27 4.11
N ASN A 12 20.29 -12.17 5.27
CA ASN A 12 21.26 -13.15 5.74
C ASN A 12 20.61 -14.27 6.59
N GLY A 13 19.32 -14.13 6.89
CA GLY A 13 18.50 -15.11 7.58
C GLY A 13 18.47 -14.98 9.11
N SER A 14 19.04 -13.91 9.67
CA SER A 14 19.05 -13.65 11.13
C SER A 14 18.42 -12.32 11.53
N GLU A 15 17.84 -11.60 10.57
CA GLU A 15 17.26 -10.29 10.81
C GLU A 15 15.97 -10.36 11.64
N ARG A 16 15.78 -9.35 12.47
CA ARG A 16 14.49 -9.04 13.09
C ARG A 16 13.74 -8.12 12.15
N ILE A 17 12.62 -8.60 11.61
CA ILE A 17 11.90 -7.95 10.53
C ILE A 17 10.48 -7.58 10.98
N LEU A 18 10.06 -6.36 10.68
CA LEU A 18 8.68 -5.89 10.82
C LEU A 18 8.06 -5.69 9.43
N ASP A 19 6.93 -6.32 9.18
CA ASP A 19 6.12 -6.14 7.97
C ASP A 19 4.89 -5.28 8.31
N VAL A 20 4.89 -4.04 7.83
CA VAL A 20 3.84 -3.04 8.10
C VAL A 20 2.79 -3.05 7.01
N GLY A 21 1.54 -3.37 7.38
CA GLY A 21 0.45 -3.62 6.44
C GLY A 21 0.54 -5.02 5.83
N CYS A 22 0.76 -6.02 6.68
CA CYS A 22 1.00 -7.41 6.27
C CYS A 22 -0.23 -8.10 5.62
N GLY A 23 -1.42 -7.52 5.75
CA GLY A 23 -2.66 -8.06 5.21
C GLY A 23 -2.92 -9.51 5.66
N ASP A 24 -3.11 -10.41 4.69
CA ASP A 24 -3.36 -11.84 4.92
C ASP A 24 -2.13 -12.64 5.42
N GLY A 25 -0.97 -12.01 5.54
CA GLY A 25 0.25 -12.59 6.05
C GLY A 25 1.05 -13.43 5.06
N LYS A 26 0.63 -13.55 3.80
CA LYS A 26 1.28 -14.42 2.81
C LYS A 26 2.74 -14.01 2.54
N ILE A 27 3.00 -12.73 2.32
CA ILE A 27 4.36 -12.23 2.08
C ILE A 27 5.18 -12.34 3.35
N THR A 28 4.60 -12.00 4.50
CA THR A 28 5.24 -12.10 5.81
C THR A 28 5.74 -13.51 6.13
N ALA A 29 4.91 -14.51 5.83
CA ALA A 29 5.27 -15.92 6.01
C ALA A 29 6.41 -16.38 5.08
N GLU A 30 6.45 -15.86 3.86
CA GLU A 30 7.57 -16.10 2.92
C GLU A 30 8.87 -15.43 3.40
N ILE A 31 8.77 -14.22 3.99
CA ILE A 31 9.92 -13.55 4.61
C ILE A 31 10.41 -14.37 5.80
N ALA A 32 9.53 -14.88 6.66
CA ALA A 32 9.89 -15.69 7.81
C ALA A 32 10.64 -16.97 7.41
N SER A 33 10.27 -17.58 6.29
CA SER A 33 11.00 -18.76 5.77
C SER A 33 12.43 -18.43 5.30
N ARG A 34 12.71 -17.16 4.96
CA ARG A 34 14.04 -16.67 4.55
C ARG A 34 14.88 -16.13 5.72
N ALA A 35 14.26 -15.93 6.89
CA ALA A 35 14.93 -15.49 8.11
C ALA A 35 14.81 -16.55 9.23
N PRO A 36 15.31 -17.79 9.03
CA PRO A 36 15.08 -18.91 9.96
C PRO A 36 15.78 -18.73 11.33
N ARG A 37 16.78 -17.89 11.42
CA ARG A 37 17.50 -17.56 12.67
C ARG A 37 17.10 -16.20 13.24
N GLY A 38 16.28 -15.46 12.49
CA GLY A 38 15.74 -14.16 12.86
C GLY A 38 14.34 -14.26 13.46
N SER A 39 13.62 -13.16 13.39
CA SER A 39 12.19 -13.10 13.76
C SER A 39 11.43 -12.17 12.84
N VAL A 40 10.18 -12.48 12.57
CA VAL A 40 9.31 -11.66 11.71
C VAL A 40 8.01 -11.35 12.44
N VAL A 41 7.64 -10.09 12.47
CA VAL A 41 6.38 -9.60 13.02
C VAL A 41 5.59 -8.95 11.88
N GLY A 42 4.41 -9.46 11.56
CA GLY A 42 3.47 -8.81 10.66
C GLY A 42 2.47 -7.97 11.43
N VAL A 43 2.24 -6.74 11.00
CA VAL A 43 1.22 -5.87 11.59
C VAL A 43 0.26 -5.33 10.53
N ASP A 44 -1.02 -5.24 10.90
CA ASP A 44 -2.08 -4.67 10.08
C ASP A 44 -3.15 -4.04 10.98
N PRO A 45 -3.77 -2.90 10.62
CA PRO A 45 -4.85 -2.32 11.43
C PRO A 45 -6.14 -3.15 11.41
N SER A 46 -6.33 -4.02 10.41
CA SER A 46 -7.50 -4.89 10.27
C SER A 46 -7.39 -6.12 11.18
N ARG A 47 -8.28 -6.17 12.19
CA ARG A 47 -8.41 -7.35 13.06
C ARG A 47 -8.75 -8.63 12.29
N ASP A 48 -9.49 -8.51 11.17
CA ASP A 48 -9.91 -9.64 10.36
C ASP A 48 -8.73 -10.20 9.58
N MET A 49 -7.89 -9.33 9.01
CA MET A 49 -6.65 -9.75 8.33
C MET A 49 -5.69 -10.44 9.29
N ILE A 50 -5.49 -9.88 10.47
CA ILE A 50 -4.63 -10.50 11.49
C ILE A 50 -5.18 -11.85 11.96
N ARG A 51 -6.49 -11.98 12.20
CA ARG A 51 -7.10 -13.27 12.54
C ARG A 51 -6.92 -14.30 11.42
N PHE A 52 -7.10 -13.86 10.19
CA PHE A 52 -6.87 -14.72 9.02
C PHE A 52 -5.41 -15.17 8.96
N ALA A 53 -4.45 -14.26 9.04
CA ALA A 53 -3.02 -14.57 9.01
C ALA A 53 -2.61 -15.55 10.13
N GLN A 54 -3.07 -15.31 11.36
CA GLN A 54 -2.81 -16.19 12.51
C GLN A 54 -3.38 -17.59 12.32
N SER A 55 -4.55 -17.72 11.67
CA SER A 55 -5.18 -19.02 11.43
C SER A 55 -4.53 -19.81 10.31
N HIS A 56 -3.90 -19.13 9.33
CA HIS A 56 -3.28 -19.76 8.16
C HIS A 56 -1.78 -20.05 8.35
N TYR A 57 -1.12 -19.25 9.18
CA TYR A 57 0.33 -19.37 9.42
C TYR A 57 0.60 -19.67 10.89
N ASP A 58 0.39 -20.91 11.26
CA ASP A 58 0.53 -21.38 12.65
C ASP A 58 1.94 -21.14 13.19
N SER A 59 2.00 -20.50 14.35
CA SER A 59 3.24 -20.24 15.09
C SER A 59 3.94 -21.53 15.57
N SER A 60 3.23 -22.66 15.68
CA SER A 60 3.85 -23.94 16.01
C SER A 60 4.75 -24.46 14.89
N ALA A 61 4.36 -24.21 13.63
CA ALA A 61 5.16 -24.55 12.46
C ALA A 61 6.19 -23.47 12.08
N ARG A 62 6.00 -22.25 12.57
CA ARG A 62 6.86 -21.07 12.29
C ARG A 62 7.11 -20.28 13.58
N PRO A 63 7.98 -20.76 14.48
CA PRO A 63 8.21 -20.13 15.79
C PRO A 63 8.82 -18.73 15.70
N ASN A 64 9.40 -18.37 14.55
CA ASN A 64 9.98 -17.07 14.25
C ASN A 64 8.98 -16.08 13.64
N LEU A 65 7.68 -16.43 13.52
CA LEU A 65 6.64 -15.60 12.89
C LEU A 65 5.53 -15.25 13.88
N ARG A 66 5.15 -13.99 13.93
CA ARG A 66 4.02 -13.49 14.74
C ARG A 66 3.23 -12.46 13.97
N PHE A 67 1.92 -12.36 14.27
CA PHE A 67 1.02 -11.35 13.74
C PHE A 67 0.30 -10.63 14.88
N GLN A 68 0.18 -9.30 14.76
CA GLN A 68 -0.55 -8.50 15.73
C GLN A 68 -1.24 -7.30 15.08
N VAL A 69 -2.32 -6.84 15.70
CA VAL A 69 -3.02 -5.62 15.25
C VAL A 69 -2.20 -4.41 15.65
N ALA A 70 -1.81 -3.59 14.68
CA ALA A 70 -1.18 -2.29 14.93
C ALA A 70 -1.42 -1.34 13.74
N ASP A 71 -1.43 -0.05 14.03
CA ASP A 71 -1.53 1.02 13.04
C ASP A 71 -0.12 1.53 12.70
N ALA A 72 0.16 1.70 11.41
CA ALA A 72 1.45 2.19 10.92
C ALA A 72 1.84 3.55 11.52
N ARG A 73 0.85 4.38 11.90
CA ARG A 73 1.04 5.71 12.49
C ARG A 73 1.51 5.69 13.95
N SER A 74 1.38 4.54 14.62
CA SER A 74 1.67 4.38 16.05
C SER A 74 2.08 2.94 16.37
N LEU A 75 3.19 2.50 15.79
CA LEU A 75 3.74 1.16 16.02
C LEU A 75 4.23 1.04 17.47
N PRO A 76 3.89 -0.04 18.19
CA PRO A 76 4.29 -0.21 19.59
C PRO A 76 5.71 -0.78 19.74
N PHE A 77 6.67 -0.29 18.95
CA PHE A 77 8.04 -0.80 18.91
C PHE A 77 9.05 0.34 18.99
N GLN A 78 10.20 0.08 19.63
CA GLN A 78 11.28 1.04 19.80
C GLN A 78 12.64 0.34 19.64
N ASN A 79 13.40 0.67 18.59
CA ASN A 79 14.75 0.14 18.35
C ASN A 79 14.81 -1.41 18.37
N GLU A 80 13.83 -2.07 17.75
CA GLU A 80 13.72 -3.52 17.84
C GLU A 80 14.09 -4.24 16.53
N PHE A 81 13.96 -3.59 15.36
CA PHE A 81 14.07 -4.25 14.08
C PHE A 81 15.30 -3.81 13.28
N ASP A 82 15.91 -4.78 12.62
CA ASP A 82 17.03 -4.57 11.69
C ASP A 82 16.49 -4.14 10.31
N LEU A 83 15.27 -4.59 9.98
CA LEU A 83 14.60 -4.29 8.74
C LEU A 83 13.09 -4.07 8.95
N VAL A 84 12.57 -2.99 8.40
CA VAL A 84 11.12 -2.80 8.23
C VAL A 84 10.78 -2.93 6.76
N VAL A 85 9.74 -3.68 6.45
CA VAL A 85 9.18 -3.79 5.09
C VAL A 85 7.73 -3.33 5.08
N SER A 86 7.29 -2.79 3.95
CA SER A 86 5.87 -2.51 3.70
C SER A 86 5.61 -2.59 2.20
N PHE A 87 4.66 -3.43 1.79
CA PHE A 87 4.38 -3.66 0.39
C PHE A 87 2.93 -3.35 0.03
N ASN A 88 2.72 -2.25 -0.71
CA ASN A 88 1.41 -1.79 -1.17
C ASN A 88 0.40 -1.48 -0.04
N ALA A 89 0.87 -1.00 1.10
CA ALA A 89 0.04 -0.66 2.25
C ALA A 89 0.08 0.85 2.60
N LEU A 90 1.26 1.46 2.66
CA LEU A 90 1.41 2.81 3.21
C LEU A 90 0.67 3.90 2.42
N HIS A 91 0.46 3.76 1.12
CA HIS A 91 -0.31 4.75 0.35
C HIS A 91 -1.81 4.82 0.75
N TRP A 92 -2.27 3.88 1.59
CA TRP A 92 -3.60 3.92 2.23
C TRP A 92 -3.60 4.60 3.60
N VAL A 93 -2.45 5.08 4.07
CA VAL A 93 -2.33 5.79 5.35
C VAL A 93 -2.45 7.29 5.11
N PRO A 94 -3.43 7.99 5.71
CA PRO A 94 -3.59 9.43 5.53
C PRO A 94 -2.40 10.24 6.05
N GLU A 95 -1.91 9.92 7.25
CA GLU A 95 -0.82 10.63 7.92
C GLU A 95 0.53 9.94 7.65
N GLN A 96 1.07 10.16 6.44
CA GLN A 96 2.30 9.52 5.94
C GLN A 96 3.53 9.83 6.80
N GLU A 97 3.65 11.08 7.29
CA GLU A 97 4.75 11.49 8.18
C GLU A 97 4.73 10.72 9.50
N ALA A 98 3.55 10.54 10.10
CA ALA A 98 3.40 9.76 11.33
C ALA A 98 3.81 8.30 11.11
N ALA A 99 3.46 7.72 9.96
CA ALA A 99 3.86 6.36 9.62
C ALA A 99 5.38 6.24 9.44
N LEU A 100 6.03 7.18 8.73
CA LEU A 100 7.49 7.19 8.58
C LEU A 100 8.22 7.38 9.91
N SER A 101 7.76 8.32 10.74
CA SER A 101 8.31 8.54 12.09
C SER A 101 8.18 7.30 12.97
N SER A 102 7.03 6.61 12.90
CA SER A 102 6.79 5.39 13.68
C SER A 102 7.66 4.23 13.18
N ILE A 103 7.85 4.09 11.85
CA ILE A 103 8.75 3.11 11.25
C ILE A 103 10.22 3.40 11.66
N HIS A 104 10.63 4.67 11.63
CA HIS A 104 11.97 5.06 12.09
C HIS A 104 12.20 4.67 13.54
N SER A 105 11.24 4.95 14.42
CA SER A 105 11.32 4.60 15.84
C SER A 105 11.40 3.09 16.08
N ALA A 106 10.77 2.28 15.25
CA ALA A 106 10.81 0.82 15.36
C ALA A 106 12.16 0.22 14.95
N LEU A 107 12.91 0.91 14.08
CA LEU A 107 14.23 0.48 13.60
C LEU A 107 15.32 0.76 14.63
N ILE A 108 16.32 -0.11 14.66
CA ILE A 108 17.60 0.18 15.33
C ILE A 108 18.35 1.25 14.53
N SER A 109 19.31 1.93 15.15
CA SER A 109 20.23 2.80 14.42
C SER A 109 20.96 2.03 13.33
N GLY A 110 20.95 2.56 12.11
CA GLY A 110 21.48 1.89 10.92
C GLY A 110 20.58 0.76 10.37
N GLY A 111 19.40 0.56 10.95
CA GLY A 111 18.36 -0.32 10.40
C GLY A 111 17.81 0.19 9.07
N LYS A 112 17.24 -0.69 8.28
CA LYS A 112 16.77 -0.38 6.92
C LYS A 112 15.24 -0.45 6.82
N ALA A 113 14.66 0.38 5.95
CA ALA A 113 13.27 0.18 5.50
C ALA A 113 13.25 -0.06 4.00
N GLN A 114 12.50 -1.08 3.57
CA GLN A 114 12.20 -1.36 2.17
C GLN A 114 10.70 -1.23 1.94
N LEU A 115 10.31 -0.16 1.24
CA LEU A 115 8.90 0.19 1.06
C LEU A 115 8.53 0.12 -0.42
N ARG A 116 7.32 -0.39 -0.69
CA ARG A 116 6.69 -0.37 -2.01
C ARG A 116 5.33 0.28 -1.90
N LEU A 117 5.10 1.32 -2.69
CA LEU A 117 3.84 2.06 -2.70
C LEU A 117 3.51 2.62 -4.08
N VAL A 118 2.30 3.16 -4.22
CA VAL A 118 1.79 3.78 -5.44
C VAL A 118 1.95 5.31 -5.32
N PRO A 119 2.95 5.92 -5.96
CA PRO A 119 3.15 7.36 -5.96
C PRO A 119 2.26 8.04 -7.00
N ALA A 120 2.10 9.36 -6.87
CA ALA A 120 1.62 10.19 -7.96
C ALA A 120 2.65 10.23 -9.11
N GLY A 121 2.17 10.49 -10.31
CA GLY A 121 3.01 10.65 -11.50
C GLY A 121 2.36 11.60 -12.51
N THR A 122 2.92 11.65 -13.71
CA THR A 122 2.47 12.58 -14.78
C THR A 122 1.07 12.22 -15.32
N ARG A 123 0.74 10.92 -15.36
CA ARG A 123 -0.60 10.46 -15.77
C ARG A 123 -1.56 10.58 -14.59
N LYS A 124 -2.81 11.01 -14.86
CA LYS A 124 -3.88 11.00 -13.87
C LYS A 124 -4.11 9.57 -13.36
N SER A 125 -4.07 9.41 -12.04
CA SER A 125 -4.41 8.15 -11.40
C SER A 125 -5.91 7.87 -11.44
N LEU A 126 -6.31 6.63 -11.17
CA LEU A 126 -7.71 6.24 -11.03
C LEU A 126 -8.41 7.08 -9.95
N GLU A 127 -7.77 7.29 -8.80
CA GLU A 127 -8.31 8.07 -7.69
C GLU A 127 -8.48 9.55 -8.06
N LYS A 128 -7.60 10.09 -8.92
CA LYS A 128 -7.79 11.44 -9.45
C LYS A 128 -9.05 11.54 -10.31
N ILE A 129 -9.33 10.51 -11.10
CA ILE A 129 -10.56 10.44 -11.89
C ILE A 129 -11.78 10.26 -10.98
N VAL A 130 -11.69 9.47 -9.91
CA VAL A 130 -12.74 9.37 -8.88
C VAL A 130 -13.05 10.76 -8.29
N GLU A 131 -12.00 11.53 -7.92
CA GLU A 131 -12.12 12.88 -7.39
C GLU A 131 -12.77 13.86 -8.39
N GLU A 132 -12.43 13.75 -9.66
CA GLU A 132 -13.07 14.55 -10.72
C GLU A 132 -14.53 14.13 -10.94
N THR A 133 -14.82 12.84 -10.91
CA THR A 133 -16.17 12.29 -11.11
C THR A 133 -17.11 12.71 -9.99
N ARG A 134 -16.70 12.60 -8.72
CA ARG A 134 -17.55 12.99 -7.58
C ARG A 134 -17.96 14.47 -7.58
N ARG A 135 -17.18 15.33 -8.27
CA ARG A 135 -17.46 16.78 -8.37
C ARG A 135 -18.41 17.13 -9.52
N THR A 136 -18.81 16.16 -10.32
CA THR A 136 -19.80 16.41 -11.37
C THR A 136 -21.19 16.68 -10.79
N SER A 137 -22.07 17.33 -11.58
CA SER A 137 -23.43 17.67 -11.15
C SER A 137 -24.26 16.44 -10.74
N ARG A 138 -24.02 15.28 -11.34
CA ARG A 138 -24.69 14.02 -10.98
C ARG A 138 -24.37 13.57 -9.56
N TRP A 139 -23.11 13.73 -9.13
CA TRP A 139 -22.60 13.09 -7.91
C TRP A 139 -22.31 14.05 -6.76
N SER A 140 -22.09 15.34 -7.05
CA SER A 140 -21.59 16.31 -6.06
C SER A 140 -22.45 16.43 -4.79
N ALA A 141 -23.76 16.21 -4.90
CA ALA A 141 -24.67 16.28 -3.76
C ALA A 141 -24.38 15.25 -2.66
N TYR A 142 -23.83 14.08 -3.03
CA TYR A 142 -23.47 13.01 -2.09
C TYR A 142 -22.13 13.26 -1.37
N PHE A 143 -21.32 14.19 -1.87
CA PHE A 143 -19.96 14.43 -1.40
C PHE A 143 -19.78 15.81 -0.77
N GLN A 144 -20.85 16.40 -0.26
CA GLN A 144 -20.75 17.61 0.55
C GLN A 144 -19.86 17.29 1.76
N ASP A 145 -18.92 18.19 2.07
CA ASP A 145 -17.96 18.06 3.17
C ASP A 145 -17.06 16.81 3.11
N PHE A 146 -16.98 16.13 1.97
CA PHE A 146 -16.04 15.05 1.77
C PHE A 146 -14.69 15.57 1.30
N HIS A 147 -13.65 15.18 2.00
CA HIS A 147 -12.26 15.37 1.60
C HIS A 147 -11.63 13.99 1.35
N ASP A 148 -10.87 13.89 0.27
CA ASP A 148 -10.07 12.69 0.01
C ASP A 148 -9.05 12.52 1.13
N PRO A 149 -9.10 11.41 1.88
CA PRO A 149 -8.20 11.21 3.02
C PRO A 149 -6.77 10.84 2.61
N TYR A 150 -6.55 10.44 1.35
CA TYR A 150 -5.27 9.86 0.95
C TYR A 150 -4.37 10.88 0.23
N PRO A 151 -3.22 11.24 0.80
CA PRO A 151 -2.23 12.06 0.10
C PRO A 151 -1.65 11.27 -1.09
N ARG A 152 -1.44 11.97 -2.20
CA ARG A 152 -0.81 11.40 -3.40
C ARG A 152 0.49 12.13 -3.65
N LEU A 153 1.53 11.62 -3.02
CA LEU A 153 2.88 12.17 -3.13
C LEU A 153 3.58 11.60 -4.36
N THR A 154 4.36 12.42 -5.02
CA THR A 154 5.32 11.94 -6.01
C THR A 154 6.46 11.17 -5.33
N SER A 155 7.27 10.48 -6.11
CA SER A 155 8.42 9.75 -5.56
C SER A 155 9.43 10.69 -4.90
N GLU A 156 9.60 11.89 -5.45
CA GLU A 156 10.48 12.93 -4.94
C GLU A 156 9.96 13.52 -3.62
N GLU A 157 8.66 13.82 -3.55
CA GLU A 157 8.03 14.33 -2.33
C GLU A 157 8.08 13.28 -1.20
N TYR A 158 7.86 11.99 -1.52
CA TYR A 158 7.96 10.93 -0.53
C TYR A 158 9.39 10.73 -0.04
N ALA A 159 10.38 10.80 -0.93
CA ALA A 159 11.79 10.72 -0.58
C ALA A 159 12.20 11.88 0.35
N ALA A 160 11.83 13.12 0.01
CA ALA A 160 12.09 14.29 0.84
C ALA A 160 11.43 14.19 2.22
N MET A 161 10.18 13.71 2.26
CA MET A 161 9.47 13.46 3.53
C MET A 161 10.18 12.40 4.38
N ALA A 162 10.69 11.32 3.77
CA ALA A 162 11.46 10.31 4.48
C ALA A 162 12.75 10.89 5.10
N GLU A 163 13.46 11.77 4.37
CA GLU A 163 14.64 12.45 4.88
C GLU A 163 14.32 13.35 6.06
N CYS A 164 13.21 14.09 6.01
CA CYS A 164 12.72 14.90 7.13
C CYS A 164 12.35 14.07 8.37
N ASN A 165 12.08 12.77 8.19
CA ASN A 165 11.74 11.83 9.27
C ASN A 165 12.92 10.92 9.72
N GLY A 166 14.17 11.37 9.53
CA GLY A 166 15.35 10.69 10.08
C GLY A 166 15.89 9.56 9.21
N PHE A 167 15.48 9.50 7.93
CA PHE A 167 16.03 8.52 7.01
C PHE A 167 17.03 9.13 6.05
N ARG A 168 17.98 8.33 5.63
CA ARG A 168 18.78 8.57 4.43
C ARG A 168 18.25 7.70 3.31
N VAL A 169 17.88 8.31 2.19
CA VAL A 169 17.44 7.59 1.00
C VAL A 169 18.62 6.88 0.35
N LEU A 170 18.54 5.56 0.22
CA LEU A 170 19.56 4.74 -0.45
C LEU A 170 19.25 4.55 -1.93
N ARG A 171 17.97 4.32 -2.25
CA ARG A 171 17.51 4.08 -3.60
C ARG A 171 16.03 4.42 -3.74
N VAL A 172 15.67 5.03 -4.87
CA VAL A 172 14.28 5.16 -5.34
C VAL A 172 14.20 4.60 -6.76
N SER A 173 13.18 3.83 -7.03
CA SER A 173 12.90 3.32 -8.38
C SER A 173 11.40 3.34 -8.61
N THR A 174 10.97 4.06 -9.63
CA THR A 174 9.56 4.13 -10.01
C THR A 174 9.36 3.49 -11.37
N LYS A 175 8.35 2.61 -11.48
CA LYS A 175 7.98 1.91 -12.71
C LYS A 175 6.53 2.21 -13.05
N ASP A 176 6.25 2.35 -14.34
CA ASP A 176 4.89 2.42 -14.86
C ASP A 176 4.39 1.00 -15.13
N HIS A 177 3.28 0.64 -14.52
CA HIS A 177 2.65 -0.67 -14.64
C HIS A 177 1.29 -0.55 -15.33
N ALA A 178 0.97 -1.58 -16.09
CA ALA A 178 -0.33 -1.78 -16.70
C ALA A 178 -0.87 -3.16 -16.32
N TRP A 179 -2.08 -3.20 -15.82
CA TRP A 179 -2.78 -4.43 -15.47
C TRP A 179 -4.09 -4.51 -16.24
N ASP A 180 -4.17 -5.42 -17.17
CA ASP A 180 -5.40 -5.70 -17.91
C ASP A 180 -6.30 -6.64 -17.10
N PHE A 181 -7.48 -6.16 -16.77
CA PHE A 181 -8.52 -6.95 -16.10
C PHE A 181 -9.31 -7.85 -17.06
N SER A 182 -9.03 -7.76 -18.37
CA SER A 182 -9.68 -8.54 -19.43
C SER A 182 -11.20 -8.30 -19.56
N SER A 183 -11.84 -7.68 -18.57
CA SER A 183 -13.28 -7.34 -18.64
C SER A 183 -13.63 -6.15 -17.77
N ARG A 184 -14.66 -5.41 -18.20
CA ARG A 184 -15.24 -4.30 -17.43
C ARG A 184 -15.72 -4.75 -16.05
N ALA A 185 -16.33 -5.94 -15.96
CA ALA A 185 -16.84 -6.49 -14.71
C ALA A 185 -15.72 -6.74 -13.69
N ALA A 186 -14.59 -7.31 -14.11
CA ALA A 186 -13.45 -7.54 -13.24
C ALA A 186 -12.81 -6.22 -12.79
N PHE A 187 -12.69 -5.22 -13.68
CA PHE A 187 -12.18 -3.91 -13.32
C PHE A 187 -13.13 -3.17 -12.36
N SER A 188 -14.44 -3.24 -12.61
CA SER A 188 -15.44 -2.67 -11.71
C SER A 188 -15.41 -3.30 -10.31
N ALA A 189 -15.23 -4.62 -10.21
CA ALA A 189 -15.08 -5.31 -8.93
C ALA A 189 -13.82 -4.86 -8.16
N PHE A 190 -12.70 -4.65 -8.85
CA PHE A 190 -11.51 -4.06 -8.27
C PHE A 190 -11.76 -2.65 -7.74
N CYS A 191 -12.42 -1.79 -8.54
CA CYS A 191 -12.76 -0.43 -8.13
C CYS A 191 -13.73 -0.40 -6.94
N ALA A 192 -14.65 -1.36 -6.82
CA ALA A 192 -15.57 -1.44 -5.69
C ALA A 192 -14.84 -1.59 -4.35
N VAL A 193 -13.69 -2.27 -4.36
CA VAL A 193 -12.83 -2.41 -3.18
C VAL A 193 -11.91 -1.20 -3.00
N GLY A 194 -11.26 -0.73 -4.07
CA GLY A 194 -10.29 0.36 -4.01
C GLY A 194 -10.93 1.74 -3.77
N CYS A 195 -12.19 1.94 -4.19
CA CYS A 195 -12.89 3.22 -4.06
C CYS A 195 -13.84 3.28 -2.85
N VAL A 196 -13.68 2.41 -1.85
CA VAL A 196 -14.62 2.28 -0.73
C VAL A 196 -14.81 3.59 0.06
N ALA A 197 -13.79 4.42 0.17
CA ALA A 197 -13.88 5.72 0.85
C ALA A 197 -14.92 6.65 0.18
N TRP A 198 -15.04 6.59 -1.14
CA TRP A 198 -16.01 7.35 -1.91
C TRP A 198 -17.37 6.65 -1.98
N THR A 199 -17.38 5.35 -2.32
CA THR A 199 -18.63 4.60 -2.52
C THR A 199 -19.45 4.46 -1.25
N ASN A 200 -18.84 4.50 -0.06
CA ASN A 200 -19.57 4.51 1.21
C ASN A 200 -20.39 5.79 1.44
N ARG A 201 -20.14 6.87 0.69
CA ARG A 201 -20.96 8.09 0.72
C ARG A 201 -22.23 7.98 -0.11
N LEU A 202 -22.33 6.97 -0.96
CA LEU A 202 -23.41 6.75 -1.89
C LEU A 202 -24.40 5.71 -1.34
N PRO A 203 -25.71 5.86 -1.65
CA PRO A 203 -26.67 4.78 -1.52
C PRO A 203 -26.17 3.53 -2.27
N GLU A 204 -26.46 2.36 -1.75
CA GLU A 204 -25.99 1.10 -2.34
C GLU A 204 -26.37 0.97 -3.83
N ALA A 205 -27.58 1.37 -4.18
CA ALA A 205 -28.08 1.33 -5.56
C ALA A 205 -27.30 2.21 -6.54
N GLU A 206 -26.63 3.28 -6.06
CA GLU A 206 -25.89 4.24 -6.88
C GLU A 206 -24.39 3.88 -7.05
N ARG A 207 -23.87 2.96 -6.23
CA ARG A 207 -22.44 2.65 -6.20
C ARG A 207 -21.91 2.10 -7.52
N ALA A 208 -22.66 1.20 -8.15
CA ALA A 208 -22.28 0.60 -9.42
C ALA A 208 -22.25 1.63 -10.55
N ASP A 209 -23.22 2.53 -10.59
CA ASP A 209 -23.30 3.61 -11.58
C ASP A 209 -22.16 4.60 -11.41
N PHE A 210 -21.82 4.96 -10.16
CA PHE A 210 -20.67 5.82 -9.87
C PHE A 210 -19.37 5.20 -10.38
N ILE A 211 -19.13 3.92 -10.09
CA ILE A 211 -17.94 3.21 -10.56
C ILE A 211 -17.92 3.15 -12.10
N ASN A 212 -19.06 2.95 -12.75
CA ASN A 212 -19.13 2.97 -14.20
C ASN A 212 -18.77 4.34 -14.78
N ASP A 213 -19.30 5.43 -14.21
CA ASP A 213 -18.95 6.79 -14.64
C ASP A 213 -17.44 7.08 -14.43
N VAL A 214 -16.84 6.58 -13.34
CA VAL A 214 -15.39 6.66 -13.11
C VAL A 214 -14.62 5.92 -14.19
N LEU A 215 -14.98 4.69 -14.49
CA LEU A 215 -14.28 3.87 -15.46
C LEU A 215 -14.42 4.41 -16.90
N ASP A 216 -15.59 4.96 -17.26
CA ASP A 216 -15.79 5.60 -18.56
C ASP A 216 -14.89 6.82 -18.77
N ARG A 217 -14.61 7.56 -17.69
CA ARG A 217 -13.67 8.68 -17.72
C ARG A 217 -12.21 8.21 -17.66
N TYR A 218 -11.95 7.15 -16.87
CA TYR A 218 -10.61 6.63 -16.69
C TYR A 218 -10.04 6.04 -17.99
N GLN A 219 -10.83 5.31 -18.76
CA GLN A 219 -10.39 4.76 -20.05
C GLN A 219 -9.91 5.85 -21.02
N LEU A 220 -10.43 7.07 -20.95
CA LEU A 220 -10.01 8.18 -21.81
C LEU A 220 -8.58 8.69 -21.52
N VAL A 221 -8.03 8.35 -20.35
CA VAL A 221 -6.69 8.76 -19.93
C VAL A 221 -5.73 7.59 -19.73
N ALA A 222 -6.24 6.36 -19.64
CA ALA A 222 -5.45 5.16 -19.39
C ALA A 222 -5.32 4.24 -20.61
N ALA A 223 -6.28 4.26 -21.53
CA ALA A 223 -6.23 3.48 -22.76
C ALA A 223 -5.40 4.25 -23.82
N ASP A 224 -4.23 3.73 -24.15
CA ASP A 224 -3.38 4.31 -25.22
C ASP A 224 -3.83 3.86 -26.62
N CYS A 225 -4.55 2.75 -26.71
CA CYS A 225 -5.09 2.20 -27.94
C CYS A 225 -6.34 1.36 -27.69
N SER A 226 -7.04 1.01 -28.77
CA SER A 226 -8.18 0.09 -28.72
C SER A 226 -7.80 -1.24 -28.07
N GLY A 227 -8.68 -1.77 -27.22
CA GLY A 227 -8.48 -3.01 -26.47
C GLY A 227 -7.87 -2.82 -25.09
N GLN A 228 -7.55 -1.58 -24.68
CA GLN A 228 -7.01 -1.27 -23.34
C GLN A 228 -8.04 -0.61 -22.40
N GLU A 229 -9.32 -0.67 -22.73
CA GLU A 229 -10.39 0.00 -21.98
C GLU A 229 -10.54 -0.53 -20.54
N ASN A 230 -10.05 -1.76 -20.29
CA ASN A 230 -10.09 -2.40 -18.99
C ASN A 230 -8.69 -2.45 -18.31
N THR A 231 -7.77 -1.60 -18.75
CA THR A 231 -6.40 -1.58 -18.24
C THR A 231 -6.26 -0.56 -17.12
N PHE A 232 -5.86 -1.02 -15.95
CA PHE A 232 -5.44 -0.18 -14.84
C PHE A 232 -3.95 0.13 -14.98
N ARG A 233 -3.61 1.42 -15.03
CA ARG A 233 -2.23 1.91 -15.11
C ARG A 233 -1.88 2.67 -13.86
N PHE A 234 -0.78 2.31 -13.24
CA PHE A 234 -0.31 2.93 -12.01
C PHE A 234 1.21 2.97 -11.96
N TYR A 235 1.72 3.97 -11.28
CA TYR A 235 3.13 4.00 -10.94
C TYR A 235 3.36 3.18 -9.68
N GLN A 236 4.45 2.43 -9.65
CA GLN A 236 4.89 1.69 -8.47
C GLN A 236 6.29 2.15 -8.10
N MET A 237 6.43 2.64 -6.89
CA MET A 237 7.71 3.06 -6.33
C MET A 237 8.23 2.00 -5.38
N ASP A 238 9.50 1.63 -5.54
CA ASP A 238 10.31 0.95 -4.55
C ASP A 238 11.30 1.94 -3.96
N ILE A 239 11.30 2.10 -2.65
CA ILE A 239 12.23 2.98 -1.94
C ILE A 239 12.93 2.21 -0.83
N SER A 240 14.27 2.34 -0.79
CA SER A 240 15.13 1.77 0.26
C SER A 240 15.69 2.92 1.09
N LEU A 241 15.51 2.81 2.41
CA LEU A 241 15.85 3.84 3.40
C LEU A 241 16.79 3.27 4.45
N LEU A 242 17.62 4.13 5.03
CA LEU A 242 18.47 3.82 6.19
C LEU A 242 18.09 4.75 7.33
N ALA A 243 17.79 4.22 8.50
CA ALA A 243 17.57 5.00 9.72
C ALA A 243 18.90 5.61 10.23
N THR A 244 18.91 6.93 10.48
CA THR A 244 20.09 7.71 10.88
C THR A 244 20.04 8.17 12.32
#